data_09a0fbc048306650dcf35229b2ba1cc2
#
_entry.id   09a0fbc048306650dcf35229b2ba1cc2
#
_cell.length_a   1.000
_cell.length_b   1.000
_cell.length_c   1.000
_cell.angle_alpha   90.00
_cell.angle_beta   90.00
_cell.angle_gamma   90.00
#
_symmetry.space_group_name_H-M   'P 1'
#
loop_
_entity.id
_entity.type
_entity.pdbx_description
1 polymer ?
#
loop_
_entity_poly.entity_id
_entity_poly.type
_entity_poly.pdbx_seq_one_letter_code
_entity_poly.pdbx_strand_id
1 'polypeptide(L)'
;GIVIIATGPLTSEGLAKNIGKITGEDKLYFYDAAAPIVNKDSINFKIAFYGDRYSQEKKKDESIEEWKKRLAIQEKDEQSYINLPMNQDEYEKFWNELVKADVVTLHEFEKREIFEGCMPVEIMAKRGIDTLRFGPLKPVGFDDPRTGRRPYALVQLRQDNKQASIYNIVGFQTNLKFGEQKRVFQMIPGLEEAEFIKYGVMHRNTYINSSKLLDETYNLKNNNNVYFAGQITGVEGYVESISSGMVVAINAVNQVKGKEEKVIFSENTVIGALSKYISTPNERFQPMNANFGILPELEGKKIKDKKERYAKLAERSLGYFN
;
A
#
# COMPACT_ATOMS: atom_id res chain seq x y z
N GLY A 1 -25.10 -9.30 -25.89
CA GLY A 1 -23.73 -8.76 -25.95
C GLY A 1 -23.02 -8.96 -24.63
N ILE A 2 -21.72 -8.80 -24.63
CA ILE A 2 -20.88 -8.90 -23.42
C ILE A 2 -20.76 -7.52 -22.76
N VAL A 3 -20.82 -7.49 -21.43
CA VAL A 3 -20.65 -6.29 -20.60
C VAL A 3 -19.41 -6.48 -19.73
N ILE A 4 -18.52 -5.48 -19.70
CA ILE A 4 -17.35 -5.46 -18.82
C ILE A 4 -17.49 -4.27 -17.87
N ILE A 5 -17.47 -4.53 -16.57
CA ILE A 5 -17.56 -3.51 -15.51
C ILE A 5 -16.16 -3.33 -14.92
N ALA A 6 -15.52 -2.19 -15.23
CA ALA A 6 -14.16 -1.86 -14.84
C ALA A 6 -14.08 -0.43 -14.24
N THR A 7 -15.03 -0.10 -13.38
CA THR A 7 -15.26 1.28 -12.90
C THR A 7 -14.35 1.71 -11.77
N GLY A 8 -13.54 0.80 -11.25
CA GLY A 8 -12.58 1.08 -10.20
C GLY A 8 -13.21 1.34 -8.83
N PRO A 9 -12.41 1.86 -7.87
CA PRO A 9 -12.81 1.97 -6.47
C PRO A 9 -13.84 3.08 -6.21
N LEU A 10 -13.86 4.12 -7.06
CA LEU A 10 -14.75 5.27 -6.92
C LEU A 10 -16.02 5.13 -7.76
N THR A 11 -16.52 3.91 -7.90
CA THR A 11 -17.79 3.63 -8.58
C THR A 11 -18.92 4.44 -7.97
N SER A 12 -19.68 5.14 -8.82
CA SER A 12 -20.80 6.00 -8.37
C SER A 12 -21.86 5.18 -7.62
N GLU A 13 -22.55 5.80 -6.67
CA GLU A 13 -23.57 5.12 -5.87
C GLU A 13 -24.69 4.52 -6.73
N GLY A 14 -25.12 5.24 -7.78
CA GLY A 14 -26.15 4.74 -8.70
C GLY A 14 -25.74 3.46 -9.41
N LEU A 15 -24.50 3.43 -9.96
CA LEU A 15 -23.97 2.25 -10.63
C LEU A 15 -23.71 1.12 -9.61
N ALA A 16 -23.14 1.43 -8.47
CA ALA A 16 -22.88 0.47 -7.42
C ALA A 16 -24.18 -0.20 -6.92
N LYS A 17 -25.30 0.57 -6.79
CA LYS A 17 -26.63 0.03 -6.47
C LYS A 17 -27.15 -0.94 -7.54
N ASN A 18 -26.91 -0.63 -8.84
CA ASN A 18 -27.31 -1.52 -9.93
C ASN A 18 -26.42 -2.76 -9.99
N ILE A 19 -25.12 -2.65 -9.70
CA ILE A 19 -24.24 -3.81 -9.55
C ILE A 19 -24.77 -4.75 -8.45
N GLY A 20 -25.18 -4.22 -7.28
CA GLY A 20 -25.81 -5.02 -6.23
C GLY A 20 -27.04 -5.78 -6.69
N LYS A 21 -27.89 -5.17 -7.55
CA LYS A 21 -29.06 -5.86 -8.14
C LYS A 21 -28.66 -7.01 -9.09
N ILE A 22 -27.59 -6.79 -9.88
CA ILE A 22 -27.11 -7.80 -10.86
C ILE A 22 -26.45 -8.98 -10.14
N THR A 23 -25.71 -8.70 -9.08
CA THR A 23 -24.97 -9.71 -8.32
C THR A 23 -25.82 -10.40 -7.26
N GLY A 24 -26.94 -9.80 -6.84
CA GLY A 24 -27.77 -10.28 -5.75
C GLY A 24 -27.15 -10.10 -4.35
N GLU A 25 -26.05 -9.38 -4.24
CA GLU A 25 -25.35 -9.15 -2.98
C GLU A 25 -25.18 -7.66 -2.67
N ASP A 26 -25.10 -7.35 -1.37
CA ASP A 26 -24.76 -6.03 -0.92
C ASP A 26 -23.30 -5.72 -1.26
N LYS A 27 -23.05 -4.43 -1.55
CA LYS A 27 -21.72 -3.92 -1.84
C LYS A 27 -20.83 -4.03 -0.61
N LEU A 28 -19.60 -4.42 -0.83
CA LEU A 28 -18.54 -4.26 0.14
C LEU A 28 -17.81 -2.95 -0.09
N TYR A 29 -17.36 -2.35 0.99
CA TYR A 29 -16.51 -1.17 0.96
C TYR A 29 -15.31 -1.40 1.85
N PHE A 30 -14.16 -0.94 1.42
CA PHE A 30 -13.03 -0.74 2.32
C PHE A 30 -12.65 0.73 2.34
N TYR A 31 -12.05 1.14 3.44
CA TYR A 31 -11.56 2.49 3.59
C TYR A 31 -10.07 2.51 3.34
N ASP A 32 -9.66 3.34 2.38
CA ASP A 32 -8.28 3.67 2.09
C ASP A 32 -8.02 5.09 2.58
N ALA A 33 -6.89 5.28 3.25
CA ALA A 33 -6.50 6.58 3.77
C ALA A 33 -5.29 7.11 2.98
N ALA A 34 -5.36 8.37 2.54
CA ALA A 34 -4.23 9.05 1.94
C ALA A 34 -3.37 9.69 3.02
N ALA A 35 -2.06 9.66 2.83
CA ALA A 35 -1.11 10.35 3.70
C ALA A 35 -0.98 11.84 3.32
N PRO A 36 -0.60 12.72 4.26
CA PRO A 36 -0.37 14.13 3.99
C PRO A 36 0.84 14.38 3.11
N ILE A 37 0.80 15.50 2.39
CA ILE A 37 1.90 16.00 1.56
C ILE A 37 2.36 17.34 2.13
N VAL A 38 3.68 17.50 2.31
CA VAL A 38 4.32 18.71 2.85
C VAL A 38 5.22 19.38 1.80
N ASN A 39 5.37 20.71 1.93
CA ASN A 39 6.30 21.48 1.14
C ASN A 39 7.74 21.24 1.61
N LYS A 40 8.67 20.96 0.68
CA LYS A 40 10.08 20.75 0.97
C LYS A 40 10.72 21.92 1.71
N ASP A 41 10.41 23.16 1.29
CA ASP A 41 11.03 24.37 1.83
C ASP A 41 10.68 24.62 3.31
N SER A 42 9.62 23.94 3.81
CA SER A 42 9.23 23.98 5.21
C SER A 42 9.86 22.89 6.09
N ILE A 43 10.72 22.04 5.51
CA ILE A 43 11.41 20.96 6.23
C ILE A 43 12.71 21.49 6.82
N ASN A 44 12.94 21.21 8.10
CA ASN A 44 14.16 21.63 8.80
C ASN A 44 15.33 20.66 8.53
N PHE A 45 16.17 20.98 7.54
CA PHE A 45 17.36 20.19 7.18
C PHE A 45 18.54 20.27 8.18
N LYS A 46 18.40 20.98 9.30
CA LYS A 46 19.32 20.79 10.44
C LYS A 46 19.09 19.45 11.15
N ILE A 47 17.91 18.87 10.97
CA ILE A 47 17.47 17.60 11.56
C ILE A 47 17.31 16.54 10.47
N ALA A 48 16.60 16.89 9.39
CA ALA A 48 16.33 16.00 8.26
C ALA A 48 17.61 15.70 7.45
N PHE A 49 17.66 14.52 6.85
CA PHE A 49 18.74 14.14 5.93
C PHE A 49 18.21 13.26 4.80
N TYR A 50 18.87 13.33 3.64
CA TYR A 50 18.56 12.48 2.50
C TYR A 50 19.14 11.08 2.67
N GLY A 51 18.46 10.08 2.11
CA GLY A 51 19.03 8.77 1.92
C GLY A 51 18.06 7.60 1.91
N ASP A 52 18.56 6.49 1.38
CA ASP A 52 17.85 5.23 1.28
C ASP A 52 18.26 4.25 2.38
N ARG A 53 17.38 3.33 2.70
CA ARG A 53 17.62 2.30 3.73
C ARG A 53 18.86 1.47 3.38
N TYR A 54 19.71 1.22 4.37
CA TYR A 54 21.00 0.51 4.32
C TYR A 54 22.14 1.25 3.60
N SER A 55 21.88 2.22 2.75
CA SER A 55 22.93 3.06 2.16
C SER A 55 23.44 4.14 3.11
N GLN A 56 22.68 4.41 4.16
CA GLN A 56 22.88 5.49 5.12
C GLN A 56 23.57 5.06 6.42
N GLU A 57 23.71 3.76 6.66
CA GLU A 57 24.44 3.28 7.83
C GLU A 57 25.93 3.65 7.76
N LYS A 58 26.46 4.14 8.90
CA LYS A 58 27.87 4.39 9.03
C LYS A 58 28.65 3.07 8.95
N LYS A 59 29.65 2.99 8.08
CA LYS A 59 30.53 1.80 8.00
C LYS A 59 31.41 1.69 9.22
N LYS A 60 31.80 0.46 9.61
CA LYS A 60 32.57 0.19 10.82
C LYS A 60 33.87 1.00 10.93
N ASP A 61 34.60 1.15 9.82
CA ASP A 61 35.89 1.81 9.75
C ASP A 61 35.83 3.24 9.21
N GLU A 62 34.61 3.81 9.08
CA GLU A 62 34.36 5.15 8.55
C GLU A 62 34.30 6.16 9.68
N SER A 63 35.04 7.26 9.60
CA SER A 63 34.90 8.38 10.51
C SER A 63 33.56 9.12 10.30
N ILE A 64 33.08 9.86 11.28
CA ILE A 64 31.85 10.67 11.17
C ILE A 64 31.98 11.70 10.02
N GLU A 65 33.16 12.26 9.82
CA GLU A 65 33.39 13.24 8.75
C GLU A 65 33.36 12.62 7.35
N GLU A 66 33.97 11.46 7.17
CA GLU A 66 33.92 10.70 5.91
C GLU A 66 32.49 10.25 5.60
N TRP A 67 31.78 9.76 6.62
CA TRP A 67 30.40 9.40 6.49
C TRP A 67 29.50 10.58 6.05
N LYS A 68 29.62 11.75 6.72
CA LYS A 68 28.93 12.98 6.32
C LYS A 68 29.26 13.43 4.90
N LYS A 69 30.52 13.32 4.48
CA LYS A 69 30.92 13.60 3.09
C LYS A 69 30.25 12.66 2.10
N ARG A 70 30.17 11.35 2.43
CA ARG A 70 29.49 10.36 1.60
C ARG A 70 27.98 10.65 1.50
N LEU A 71 27.32 11.03 2.61
CA LEU A 71 25.92 11.43 2.61
C LEU A 71 25.69 12.67 1.73
N ALA A 72 26.54 13.68 1.83
CA ALA A 72 26.42 14.90 1.03
C ALA A 72 26.56 14.65 -0.50
N ILE A 73 27.24 13.59 -0.90
CA ILE A 73 27.30 13.16 -2.31
C ILE A 73 25.97 12.52 -2.72
N GLN A 74 25.35 11.77 -1.83
CA GLN A 74 24.03 11.12 -2.06
C GLN A 74 22.87 12.11 -2.06
N GLU A 75 22.99 13.27 -1.42
CA GLU A 75 21.99 14.36 -1.47
C GLU A 75 21.67 14.83 -2.90
N LYS A 76 22.56 14.54 -3.87
CA LYS A 76 22.37 14.89 -5.28
C LYS A 76 21.55 13.85 -6.06
N ASP A 77 21.21 12.73 -5.44
CA ASP A 77 20.33 11.74 -6.06
C ASP A 77 18.86 12.19 -5.87
N GLU A 78 18.26 12.67 -6.97
CA GLU A 78 16.92 13.30 -7.00
C GLU A 78 15.77 12.35 -6.58
N GLN A 79 16.08 11.10 -6.22
CA GLN A 79 15.09 10.08 -5.84
C GLN A 79 15.20 9.63 -4.36
N SER A 80 16.15 10.16 -3.61
CA SER A 80 16.34 9.77 -2.21
C SER A 80 15.20 10.22 -1.31
N TYR A 81 14.85 9.37 -0.34
CA TYR A 81 13.93 9.75 0.73
C TYR A 81 14.55 10.82 1.64
N ILE A 82 13.71 11.70 2.18
CA ILE A 82 14.10 12.56 3.32
C ILE A 82 13.74 11.81 4.60
N ASN A 83 14.67 11.75 5.54
CA ASN A 83 14.57 11.00 6.78
C ASN A 83 14.54 11.94 7.97
N LEU A 84 13.62 11.72 8.90
CA LEU A 84 13.39 12.51 10.11
C LEU A 84 13.58 11.61 11.32
N PRO A 85 14.75 11.64 11.97
CA PRO A 85 15.06 10.78 13.10
C PRO A 85 14.44 11.34 14.40
N MET A 86 13.93 10.43 15.22
CA MET A 86 13.39 10.72 16.54
C MET A 86 14.18 9.96 17.62
N ASN A 87 14.46 10.61 18.74
CA ASN A 87 14.87 9.92 19.95
C ASN A 87 13.65 9.35 20.70
N GLN A 88 13.87 8.67 21.83
CA GLN A 88 12.80 8.01 22.58
C GLN A 88 11.78 9.01 23.12
N ASP A 89 12.23 10.09 23.76
CA ASP A 89 11.35 11.09 24.37
C ASP A 89 10.49 11.81 23.31
N GLU A 90 11.08 12.14 22.16
CA GLU A 90 10.38 12.74 21.01
C GLU A 90 9.31 11.80 20.47
N TYR A 91 9.65 10.52 20.30
CA TYR A 91 8.72 9.50 19.82
C TYR A 91 7.57 9.25 20.80
N GLU A 92 7.86 9.10 22.09
CA GLU A 92 6.83 8.83 23.10
C GLU A 92 5.86 10.00 23.25
N LYS A 93 6.33 11.25 23.19
CA LYS A 93 5.48 12.44 23.16
C LYS A 93 4.59 12.44 21.91
N PHE A 94 5.17 12.23 20.74
CA PHE A 94 4.44 12.13 19.48
C PHE A 94 3.38 11.03 19.53
N TRP A 95 3.75 9.81 19.96
CA TRP A 95 2.84 8.67 20.05
C TRP A 95 1.68 8.94 21.00
N ASN A 96 1.93 9.51 22.17
CA ASN A 96 0.89 9.86 23.14
C ASN A 96 -0.14 10.84 22.56
N GLU A 97 0.31 11.85 21.84
CA GLU A 97 -0.56 12.83 21.20
C GLU A 97 -1.32 12.23 20.01
N LEU A 98 -0.67 11.38 19.22
CA LEU A 98 -1.28 10.68 18.09
C LEU A 98 -2.45 9.77 18.53
N VAL A 99 -2.25 9.02 19.62
CA VAL A 99 -3.28 8.09 20.14
C VAL A 99 -4.51 8.83 20.68
N LYS A 100 -4.32 10.05 21.22
CA LYS A 100 -5.38 10.89 21.81
C LYS A 100 -6.06 11.80 20.77
N ALA A 101 -5.44 11.99 19.60
CA ALA A 101 -5.88 12.94 18.61
C ALA A 101 -7.30 12.66 18.11
N ASP A 102 -8.04 13.73 17.83
CA ASP A 102 -9.39 13.67 17.28
C ASP A 102 -9.41 13.15 15.86
N VAL A 103 -10.26 12.16 15.61
CA VAL A 103 -10.52 11.61 14.29
C VAL A 103 -11.83 12.19 13.70
N VAL A 104 -11.94 12.15 12.38
CA VAL A 104 -13.22 12.40 11.72
C VAL A 104 -14.19 11.30 12.11
N THR A 105 -15.40 11.68 12.54
CA THR A 105 -16.45 10.73 12.90
C THR A 105 -16.95 10.04 11.64
N LEU A 106 -16.65 8.77 11.48
CA LEU A 106 -17.26 7.94 10.44
C LEU A 106 -18.71 7.64 10.83
N HIS A 107 -19.62 7.73 9.88
CA HIS A 107 -21.00 7.29 10.11
C HIS A 107 -21.06 5.81 10.49
N GLU A 108 -22.09 5.38 11.21
CA GLU A 108 -22.16 4.01 11.77
C GLU A 108 -22.04 2.89 10.73
N PHE A 109 -22.50 3.13 9.50
CA PHE A 109 -22.35 2.22 8.36
C PHE A 109 -20.93 2.20 7.78
N GLU A 110 -20.06 3.15 8.17
CA GLU A 110 -18.66 3.29 7.70
C GLU A 110 -17.66 2.59 8.63
N LYS A 111 -18.11 2.02 9.76
CA LYS A 111 -17.25 1.39 10.76
C LYS A 111 -16.69 0.02 10.36
N ARG A 112 -16.98 -0.48 9.15
CA ARG A 112 -16.62 -1.83 8.72
C ARG A 112 -15.43 -1.79 7.74
N GLU A 113 -14.37 -2.47 8.15
CA GLU A 113 -13.22 -2.93 7.36
C GLU A 113 -12.29 -1.84 6.78
N ILE A 114 -11.33 -1.42 7.61
CA ILE A 114 -10.12 -0.74 7.15
C ILE A 114 -9.21 -1.79 6.54
N PHE A 115 -8.78 -1.55 5.29
CA PHE A 115 -7.81 -2.41 4.62
C PHE A 115 -6.47 -2.39 5.36
N GLU A 116 -5.93 -3.58 5.72
CA GLU A 116 -4.68 -3.69 6.49
C GLU A 116 -3.50 -2.98 5.80
N GLY A 117 -3.42 -3.00 4.47
CA GLY A 117 -2.36 -2.37 3.70
C GLY A 117 -2.37 -0.84 3.73
N CYS A 118 -3.51 -0.22 4.08
CA CYS A 118 -3.70 1.23 4.14
C CYS A 118 -4.19 1.70 5.52
N MET A 119 -3.82 0.97 6.57
CA MET A 119 -4.27 1.25 7.92
C MET A 119 -3.82 2.64 8.38
N PRO A 120 -4.73 3.48 8.90
CA PRO A 120 -4.40 4.78 9.46
C PRO A 120 -3.36 4.70 10.59
N VAL A 121 -2.43 5.65 10.58
CA VAL A 121 -1.30 5.68 11.51
C VAL A 121 -1.74 5.74 12.98
N GLU A 122 -2.82 6.46 13.29
CA GLU A 122 -3.39 6.53 14.63
C GLU A 122 -4.03 5.22 15.08
N ILE A 123 -4.55 4.42 14.16
CA ILE A 123 -5.09 3.07 14.46
C ILE A 123 -3.95 2.10 14.71
N MET A 124 -2.88 2.15 13.90
CA MET A 124 -1.66 1.39 14.18
C MET A 124 -1.06 1.74 15.53
N ALA A 125 -0.99 3.03 15.87
CA ALA A 125 -0.47 3.51 17.15
C ALA A 125 -1.24 2.95 18.35
N LYS A 126 -2.56 2.83 18.25
CA LYS A 126 -3.43 2.26 19.31
C LYS A 126 -3.21 0.77 19.56
N ARG A 127 -2.56 0.05 18.66
CA ARG A 127 -2.19 -1.37 18.85
C ARG A 127 -1.02 -1.55 19.83
N GLY A 128 -0.26 -0.50 20.12
CA GLY A 128 0.84 -0.50 21.08
C GLY A 128 1.94 0.48 20.72
N ILE A 129 2.69 0.92 21.74
CA ILE A 129 3.73 1.95 21.60
C ILE A 129 4.83 1.55 20.59
N ASP A 130 5.15 0.29 20.47
CA ASP A 130 6.19 -0.18 19.56
C ASP A 130 5.69 -0.48 18.14
N THR A 131 4.37 -0.49 17.91
CA THR A 131 3.79 -0.92 16.62
C THR A 131 4.34 -0.10 15.46
N LEU A 132 4.40 1.22 15.58
CA LEU A 132 4.92 2.09 14.53
C LEU A 132 6.42 1.87 14.27
N ARG A 133 7.20 1.56 15.31
CA ARG A 133 8.65 1.32 15.21
C ARG A 133 9.00 0.00 14.51
N PHE A 134 8.10 -0.96 14.49
CA PHE A 134 8.19 -2.20 13.71
C PHE A 134 7.49 -2.10 12.35
N GLY A 135 6.77 -1.01 12.11
CA GLY A 135 6.04 -0.66 10.91
C GLY A 135 6.63 0.54 10.15
N PRO A 136 5.82 1.60 9.91
CA PRO A 136 6.21 2.73 9.07
C PRO A 136 7.38 3.57 9.61
N LEU A 137 7.59 3.59 10.92
CA LEU A 137 8.66 4.37 11.56
C LEU A 137 9.88 3.51 11.93
N LYS A 138 10.10 2.41 11.23
CA LYS A 138 11.19 1.47 11.51
C LYS A 138 12.56 2.12 11.25
N PRO A 139 13.44 2.21 12.27
CA PRO A 139 14.74 2.90 12.16
C PRO A 139 15.86 2.02 11.59
N VAL A 140 15.61 0.73 11.36
CA VAL A 140 16.64 -0.22 10.89
C VAL A 140 17.15 0.16 9.51
N GLY A 141 18.47 0.17 9.34
CA GLY A 141 19.14 0.54 8.10
C GLY A 141 19.45 2.04 7.98
N PHE A 142 19.35 2.78 9.10
CA PHE A 142 19.68 4.19 9.18
C PHE A 142 20.47 4.51 10.45
N ASP A 143 21.45 5.42 10.33
CA ASP A 143 22.07 6.11 11.45
C ASP A 143 21.77 7.61 11.34
N ASP A 144 21.52 8.26 12.47
CA ASP A 144 21.29 9.71 12.53
C ASP A 144 22.63 10.45 12.37
N PRO A 145 22.80 11.30 11.34
CA PRO A 145 24.05 12.04 11.11
C PRO A 145 24.45 12.98 12.25
N ARG A 146 23.52 13.34 13.11
CA ARG A 146 23.77 14.20 14.28
C ARG A 146 24.48 13.45 15.40
N THR A 147 24.13 12.17 15.57
CA THR A 147 24.60 11.36 16.71
C THR A 147 25.54 10.23 16.32
N GLY A 148 25.54 9.84 15.04
CA GLY A 148 26.26 8.66 14.54
C GLY A 148 25.68 7.33 15.03
N ARG A 149 24.44 7.33 15.51
CA ARG A 149 23.76 6.15 16.08
C ARG A 149 22.40 5.95 15.43
N ARG A 150 21.91 4.71 15.47
CA ARG A 150 20.54 4.40 15.06
C ARG A 150 19.53 5.19 15.88
N PRO A 151 18.59 5.92 15.25
CA PRO A 151 17.52 6.62 15.95
C PRO A 151 16.55 5.63 16.62
N TYR A 152 15.76 6.11 17.56
CA TYR A 152 14.73 5.29 18.21
C TYR A 152 13.55 5.00 17.26
N ALA A 153 13.15 6.00 16.47
CA ALA A 153 12.19 5.90 15.39
C ALA A 153 12.62 6.78 14.22
N LEU A 154 12.11 6.52 13.02
CA LEU A 154 12.44 7.29 11.81
C LEU A 154 11.20 7.49 10.96
N VAL A 155 10.85 8.73 10.67
CA VAL A 155 9.83 9.06 9.68
C VAL A 155 10.50 9.28 8.34
N GLN A 156 9.92 8.75 7.27
CA GLN A 156 10.40 8.93 5.91
C GLN A 156 9.44 9.81 5.10
N LEU A 157 9.99 10.70 4.30
CA LEU A 157 9.26 11.48 3.33
C LEU A 157 9.67 11.03 1.93
N ARG A 158 8.70 10.74 1.07
CA ARG A 158 8.91 10.33 -0.32
C ARG A 158 8.54 11.47 -1.25
N GLN A 159 9.39 11.74 -2.23
CA GLN A 159 9.12 12.71 -3.29
C GLN A 159 7.79 12.40 -3.99
N ASP A 160 6.95 13.42 -4.16
CA ASP A 160 5.61 13.28 -4.74
C ASP A 160 5.47 13.94 -6.13
N ASN A 161 6.44 14.77 -6.54
CA ASN A 161 6.46 15.40 -7.87
C ASN A 161 7.86 15.43 -8.49
N LYS A 162 7.93 15.61 -9.81
CA LYS A 162 9.21 15.63 -10.56
C LYS A 162 10.17 16.74 -10.12
N GLN A 163 9.64 17.86 -9.64
CA GLN A 163 10.41 19.03 -9.19
C GLN A 163 11.04 18.83 -7.80
N ALA A 164 10.74 17.73 -7.12
CA ALA A 164 11.17 17.47 -5.75
C ALA A 164 10.82 18.62 -4.77
N SER A 165 9.70 19.30 -4.99
CA SER A 165 9.23 20.42 -4.17
C SER A 165 8.20 20.02 -3.12
N ILE A 166 7.57 18.85 -3.25
CA ILE A 166 6.57 18.33 -2.32
C ILE A 166 6.84 16.87 -1.99
N TYR A 167 6.57 16.49 -0.75
CA TYR A 167 6.90 15.18 -0.20
C TYR A 167 5.73 14.58 0.58
N ASN A 168 5.46 13.30 0.31
CA ASN A 168 4.46 12.51 1.02
C ASN A 168 5.06 11.91 2.30
N ILE A 169 4.34 11.98 3.43
CA ILE A 169 4.77 11.36 4.69
C ILE A 169 4.45 9.87 4.63
N VAL A 170 5.48 9.03 4.47
CA VAL A 170 5.33 7.59 4.23
C VAL A 170 4.71 6.89 5.44
N GLY A 171 3.62 6.16 5.18
CA GLY A 171 2.94 5.39 6.22
C GLY A 171 2.04 6.22 7.16
N PHE A 172 1.82 7.50 6.83
CA PHE A 172 0.95 8.41 7.59
C PHE A 172 -0.44 8.56 6.97
N GLN A 173 -0.95 7.51 6.35
CA GLN A 173 -2.38 7.45 6.03
C GLN A 173 -3.16 7.72 7.32
N THR A 174 -4.17 8.59 7.26
CA THR A 174 -4.81 9.06 8.49
C THR A 174 -6.26 9.48 8.28
N ASN A 175 -7.05 9.29 9.35
CA ASN A 175 -8.40 9.81 9.50
C ASN A 175 -8.47 10.93 10.56
N LEU A 176 -7.34 11.47 10.98
CA LEU A 176 -7.31 12.61 11.89
C LEU A 176 -7.98 13.83 11.28
N LYS A 177 -8.66 14.64 12.10
CA LYS A 177 -9.12 15.98 11.69
C LYS A 177 -7.94 16.83 11.21
N PHE A 178 -8.12 17.72 10.25
CA PHE A 178 -7.03 18.52 9.67
C PHE A 178 -6.23 19.32 10.70
N GLY A 179 -6.89 19.91 11.69
CA GLY A 179 -6.22 20.59 12.80
C GLY A 179 -5.34 19.66 13.62
N GLU A 180 -5.78 18.44 13.87
CA GLU A 180 -5.02 17.42 14.58
C GLU A 180 -3.84 16.90 13.76
N GLN A 181 -4.01 16.73 12.45
CA GLN A 181 -2.89 16.37 11.57
C GLN A 181 -1.77 17.41 11.67
N LYS A 182 -2.11 18.70 11.57
CA LYS A 182 -1.13 19.77 11.72
C LYS A 182 -0.48 19.72 13.09
N ARG A 183 -1.26 19.72 14.17
CA ARG A 183 -0.78 19.73 15.55
C ARG A 183 0.14 18.57 15.87
N VAL A 184 -0.26 17.35 15.53
CA VAL A 184 0.46 16.12 15.89
C VAL A 184 1.66 15.88 14.99
N PHE A 185 1.52 16.09 13.67
CA PHE A 185 2.64 15.80 12.76
C PHE A 185 3.73 16.87 12.80
N GLN A 186 3.42 18.10 13.22
CA GLN A 186 4.43 19.11 13.52
C GLN A 186 5.24 18.83 14.80
N MET A 187 4.86 17.84 15.61
CA MET A 187 5.69 17.35 16.72
C MET A 187 6.87 16.47 16.26
N ILE A 188 6.87 16.03 15.00
CA ILE A 188 7.96 15.25 14.43
C ILE A 188 9.15 16.18 14.20
N PRO A 189 10.35 15.90 14.77
CA PRO A 189 11.54 16.70 14.55
C PRO A 189 11.84 16.86 13.05
N GLY A 190 11.99 18.11 12.63
CA GLY A 190 12.15 18.47 11.23
C GLY A 190 10.85 18.87 10.51
N LEU A 191 9.67 18.69 11.12
CA LEU A 191 8.39 19.13 10.62
C LEU A 191 7.71 20.21 11.46
N GLU A 192 8.44 20.85 12.40
CA GLU A 192 7.90 21.83 13.34
C GLU A 192 7.16 22.97 12.64
N GLU A 193 7.69 23.41 11.48
CA GLU A 193 7.13 24.47 10.65
C GLU A 193 6.55 23.94 9.33
N ALA A 194 6.21 22.63 9.27
CA ALA A 194 5.76 22.00 8.05
C ALA A 194 4.51 22.66 7.47
N GLU A 195 4.59 23.04 6.19
CA GLU A 195 3.49 23.52 5.39
C GLU A 195 2.82 22.33 4.69
N PHE A 196 1.58 22.02 5.09
CA PHE A 196 0.79 20.95 4.49
C PHE A 196 0.15 21.42 3.19
N ILE A 197 0.65 20.94 2.06
CA ILE A 197 0.08 21.18 0.73
C ILE A 197 -1.24 20.39 0.58
N LYS A 198 -1.30 19.19 1.19
CA LYS A 198 -2.48 18.36 1.22
C LYS A 198 -2.55 17.62 2.55
N TYR A 199 -3.70 17.65 3.18
CA TYR A 199 -3.97 16.81 4.35
C TYR A 199 -4.32 15.39 3.95
N GLY A 200 -4.04 14.45 4.83
CA GLY A 200 -4.53 13.09 4.71
C GLY A 200 -6.05 13.04 4.80
N VAL A 201 -6.65 12.17 4.01
CA VAL A 201 -8.11 11.96 3.98
C VAL A 201 -8.41 10.48 3.84
N MET A 202 -9.54 10.08 4.35
CA MET A 202 -10.07 8.74 4.14
C MET A 202 -10.96 8.70 2.90
N HIS A 203 -10.75 7.70 2.06
CA HIS A 203 -11.57 7.43 0.89
C HIS A 203 -12.32 6.11 1.06
N ARG A 204 -13.57 6.09 0.65
CA ARG A 204 -14.36 4.87 0.58
C ARG A 204 -14.19 4.25 -0.80
N ASN A 205 -13.60 3.08 -0.85
CA ASN A 205 -13.42 2.31 -2.07
C ASN A 205 -14.51 1.22 -2.18
N THR A 206 -15.15 1.15 -3.33
CA THR A 206 -16.18 0.15 -3.62
C THR A 206 -15.57 -1.08 -4.24
N TYR A 207 -15.92 -2.27 -3.73
CA TYR A 207 -15.60 -3.54 -4.37
C TYR A 207 -16.77 -4.54 -4.19
N ILE A 208 -16.72 -5.64 -4.92
CA ILE A 208 -17.71 -6.72 -4.83
C ILE A 208 -17.10 -7.93 -4.11
N ASN A 209 -17.93 -8.79 -3.53
CA ASN A 209 -17.45 -10.07 -2.99
C ASN A 209 -17.15 -11.05 -4.12
N SER A 210 -16.06 -10.81 -4.84
CA SER A 210 -15.66 -11.60 -6.01
C SER A 210 -15.49 -13.08 -5.68
N SER A 211 -15.06 -13.40 -4.47
CA SER A 211 -14.83 -14.79 -4.06
C SER A 211 -16.08 -15.67 -4.17
N LYS A 212 -17.26 -15.07 -3.96
CA LYS A 212 -18.53 -15.75 -4.16
C LYS A 212 -19.06 -15.59 -5.59
N LEU A 213 -18.86 -14.42 -6.19
CA LEU A 213 -19.55 -13.98 -7.39
C LEU A 213 -18.85 -14.36 -8.69
N LEU A 214 -17.51 -14.32 -8.72
CA LEU A 214 -16.73 -14.47 -9.95
C LEU A 214 -16.02 -15.82 -10.02
N ASP A 215 -15.79 -16.28 -11.26
CA ASP A 215 -14.86 -17.36 -11.54
C ASP A 215 -13.43 -16.83 -11.80
N GLU A 216 -12.47 -17.72 -12.08
CA GLU A 216 -11.07 -17.39 -12.31
C GLU A 216 -10.82 -16.53 -13.57
N THR A 217 -11.82 -16.37 -14.43
CA THR A 217 -11.78 -15.49 -15.60
C THR A 217 -12.42 -14.13 -15.34
N TYR A 218 -12.77 -13.85 -14.07
CA TYR A 218 -13.51 -12.66 -13.63
C TYR A 218 -14.92 -12.55 -14.24
N ASN A 219 -15.45 -13.65 -14.73
CA ASN A 219 -16.81 -13.74 -15.25
C ASN A 219 -17.80 -13.98 -14.10
N LEU A 220 -18.98 -13.36 -14.16
CA LEU A 220 -20.03 -13.51 -13.16
C LEU A 220 -20.64 -14.92 -13.26
N LYS A 221 -20.55 -15.73 -12.20
CA LYS A 221 -20.97 -17.14 -12.16
C LYS A 221 -22.44 -17.37 -12.58
N ASN A 222 -23.32 -16.41 -12.28
CA ASN A 222 -24.75 -16.50 -12.62
C ASN A 222 -25.13 -15.79 -13.92
N ASN A 223 -24.19 -15.16 -14.63
CA ASN A 223 -24.42 -14.48 -15.90
C ASN A 223 -23.13 -14.42 -16.74
N ASN A 224 -22.99 -15.37 -17.65
CA ASN A 224 -21.81 -15.51 -18.49
C ASN A 224 -21.53 -14.32 -19.43
N ASN A 225 -22.45 -13.38 -19.57
CA ASN A 225 -22.27 -12.18 -20.38
C ASN A 225 -21.71 -10.99 -19.62
N VAL A 226 -21.46 -11.12 -18.32
CA VAL A 226 -20.97 -10.04 -17.46
C VAL A 226 -19.62 -10.37 -16.87
N TYR A 227 -18.66 -9.50 -17.09
CA TYR A 227 -17.31 -9.57 -16.54
C TYR A 227 -17.05 -8.36 -15.64
N PHE A 228 -16.19 -8.57 -14.65
CA PHE A 228 -15.67 -7.49 -13.82
C PHE A 228 -14.15 -7.41 -13.97
N ALA A 229 -13.55 -6.21 -13.92
CA ALA A 229 -12.11 -6.03 -14.01
C ALA A 229 -11.62 -4.88 -13.12
N GLY A 230 -10.37 -4.95 -12.71
CA GLY A 230 -9.72 -3.93 -11.89
C GLY A 230 -10.13 -3.97 -10.43
N GLN A 231 -9.87 -2.90 -9.73
CA GLN A 231 -9.96 -2.81 -8.27
C GLN A 231 -11.36 -3.13 -7.71
N ILE A 232 -12.42 -2.92 -8.49
CA ILE A 232 -13.77 -3.31 -8.10
C ILE A 232 -13.92 -4.81 -7.82
N THR A 233 -13.04 -5.65 -8.36
CA THR A 233 -13.00 -7.09 -8.10
C THR A 233 -12.28 -7.49 -6.82
N GLY A 234 -11.71 -6.53 -6.09
CA GLY A 234 -10.87 -6.81 -4.93
C GLY A 234 -9.40 -7.10 -5.29
N VAL A 235 -8.97 -6.89 -6.53
CA VAL A 235 -7.53 -6.79 -6.82
C VAL A 235 -7.05 -5.40 -6.46
N GLU A 236 -5.93 -5.29 -5.73
CA GLU A 236 -5.39 -4.02 -5.26
C GLU A 236 -4.05 -3.73 -5.93
N GLY A 237 -3.95 -2.58 -6.58
CA GLY A 237 -2.76 -2.10 -7.29
C GLY A 237 -2.98 -1.88 -8.79
N TYR A 238 -2.12 -1.05 -9.40
CA TYR A 238 -2.24 -0.70 -10.83
C TYR A 238 -1.91 -1.89 -11.74
N VAL A 239 -0.83 -2.62 -11.43
CA VAL A 239 -0.40 -3.79 -12.22
C VAL A 239 -1.41 -4.91 -12.10
N GLU A 240 -1.96 -5.14 -10.91
CA GLU A 240 -3.01 -6.11 -10.63
C GLU A 240 -4.29 -5.78 -11.39
N SER A 241 -4.67 -4.51 -11.41
CA SER A 241 -5.85 -4.04 -12.15
C SER A 241 -5.68 -4.22 -13.66
N ILE A 242 -4.50 -3.92 -14.21
CA ILE A 242 -4.16 -4.16 -15.63
C ILE A 242 -4.18 -5.66 -15.92
N SER A 243 -3.61 -6.48 -15.06
CA SER A 243 -3.57 -7.94 -15.18
C SER A 243 -4.98 -8.54 -15.23
N SER A 244 -5.87 -8.14 -14.31
CA SER A 244 -7.26 -8.58 -14.31
C SER A 244 -7.99 -8.16 -15.60
N GLY A 245 -7.76 -6.93 -16.07
CA GLY A 245 -8.28 -6.43 -17.33
C GLY A 245 -7.82 -7.24 -18.54
N MET A 246 -6.56 -7.69 -18.56
CA MET A 246 -6.01 -8.57 -19.59
C MET A 246 -6.70 -9.93 -19.59
N VAL A 247 -6.87 -10.57 -18.42
CA VAL A 247 -7.58 -11.86 -18.30
C VAL A 247 -9.00 -11.75 -18.82
N VAL A 248 -9.72 -10.68 -18.43
CA VAL A 248 -11.08 -10.40 -18.89
C VAL A 248 -11.13 -10.18 -20.40
N ALA A 249 -10.23 -9.36 -20.96
CA ALA A 249 -10.22 -9.06 -22.37
C ALA A 249 -10.01 -10.31 -23.24
N ILE A 250 -9.06 -11.18 -22.87
CA ILE A 250 -8.79 -12.44 -23.56
C ILE A 250 -10.05 -13.31 -23.57
N ASN A 251 -10.68 -13.50 -22.42
CA ASN A 251 -11.85 -14.37 -22.29
C ASN A 251 -13.08 -13.78 -22.98
N ALA A 252 -13.33 -12.49 -22.84
CA ALA A 252 -14.43 -11.81 -23.51
C ALA A 252 -14.30 -11.87 -25.04
N VAL A 253 -13.09 -11.65 -25.60
CA VAL A 253 -12.85 -11.77 -27.04
C VAL A 253 -13.04 -13.22 -27.53
N ASN A 254 -12.57 -14.22 -26.77
CA ASN A 254 -12.77 -15.61 -27.09
C ASN A 254 -14.27 -15.97 -27.15
N GLN A 255 -15.03 -15.50 -26.16
CA GLN A 255 -16.48 -15.71 -26.11
C GLN A 255 -17.19 -15.03 -27.29
N VAL A 256 -16.83 -13.80 -27.69
CA VAL A 256 -17.40 -13.13 -28.87
C VAL A 256 -17.08 -13.90 -30.14
N LYS A 257 -15.90 -14.54 -30.22
CA LYS A 257 -15.49 -15.39 -31.34
C LYS A 257 -16.09 -16.79 -31.32
N GLY A 258 -16.96 -17.10 -30.36
CA GLY A 258 -17.60 -18.41 -30.23
C GLY A 258 -16.67 -19.52 -29.74
N LYS A 259 -15.53 -19.18 -29.13
CA LYS A 259 -14.67 -20.17 -28.49
C LYS A 259 -15.24 -20.52 -27.10
N GLU A 260 -15.49 -21.81 -26.88
CA GLU A 260 -16.05 -22.30 -25.61
C GLU A 260 -15.00 -22.39 -24.48
N GLU A 261 -13.73 -22.60 -24.84
CA GLU A 261 -12.66 -22.79 -23.89
C GLU A 261 -12.25 -21.47 -23.24
N LYS A 262 -12.28 -21.43 -21.89
CA LYS A 262 -11.80 -20.31 -21.08
C LYS A 262 -10.29 -20.37 -20.92
N VAL A 263 -9.64 -19.23 -21.06
CA VAL A 263 -8.21 -19.09 -20.76
C VAL A 263 -8.05 -18.80 -19.27
N ILE A 264 -7.55 -19.78 -18.54
CA ILE A 264 -7.25 -19.72 -17.11
C ILE A 264 -5.73 -19.79 -16.94
N PHE A 265 -5.17 -18.80 -16.27
CA PHE A 265 -3.74 -18.79 -15.95
C PHE A 265 -3.44 -19.72 -14.77
N SER A 266 -2.31 -20.43 -14.84
CA SER A 266 -1.90 -21.33 -13.76
C SER A 266 -1.73 -20.58 -12.43
N GLU A 267 -2.22 -21.14 -11.33
CA GLU A 267 -2.01 -20.61 -9.96
C GLU A 267 -0.53 -20.55 -9.53
N ASN A 268 0.35 -21.20 -10.28
CA ASN A 268 1.80 -21.07 -10.11
C ASN A 268 2.36 -19.76 -10.67
N THR A 269 1.56 -19.00 -11.40
CA THR A 269 1.87 -17.63 -11.83
C THR A 269 1.18 -16.63 -10.93
N VAL A 270 1.76 -15.42 -10.79
CA VAL A 270 1.16 -14.35 -9.95
C VAL A 270 -0.23 -13.95 -10.47
N ILE A 271 -0.41 -13.92 -11.80
CA ILE A 271 -1.70 -13.62 -12.44
C ILE A 271 -2.74 -14.69 -12.08
N GLY A 272 -2.40 -15.97 -12.23
CA GLY A 272 -3.32 -17.06 -11.94
C GLY A 272 -3.60 -17.18 -10.43
N ALA A 273 -2.60 -17.01 -9.58
CA ALA A 273 -2.78 -17.02 -8.12
C ALA A 273 -3.72 -15.90 -7.65
N LEU A 274 -3.60 -14.70 -8.23
CA LEU A 274 -4.51 -13.60 -7.92
C LEU A 274 -5.94 -13.89 -8.40
N SER A 275 -6.09 -14.40 -9.63
CA SER A 275 -7.39 -14.84 -10.19
C SER A 275 -8.03 -15.92 -9.31
N LYS A 276 -7.23 -16.88 -8.83
CA LYS A 276 -7.66 -17.92 -7.89
C LYS A 276 -8.11 -17.35 -6.55
N TYR A 277 -7.33 -16.41 -5.99
CA TYR A 277 -7.67 -15.77 -4.72
C TYR A 277 -9.03 -15.06 -4.79
N ILE A 278 -9.28 -14.25 -5.82
CA ILE A 278 -10.52 -13.48 -5.93
C ILE A 278 -11.75 -14.34 -6.28
N SER A 279 -11.58 -15.56 -6.75
CA SER A 279 -12.66 -16.47 -7.14
C SER A 279 -12.91 -17.61 -6.15
N THR A 280 -12.03 -17.79 -5.17
CA THR A 280 -12.16 -18.83 -4.14
C THR A 280 -13.00 -18.31 -2.97
N PRO A 281 -14.10 -18.99 -2.61
CA PRO A 281 -14.97 -18.57 -1.51
C PRO A 281 -14.20 -18.31 -0.22
N ASN A 282 -14.38 -17.12 0.36
CA ASN A 282 -13.73 -16.69 1.58
C ASN A 282 -14.71 -15.84 2.40
N GLU A 283 -14.99 -16.25 3.64
CA GLU A 283 -15.90 -15.53 4.55
C GLU A 283 -15.36 -14.14 4.94
N ARG A 284 -14.04 -13.98 4.93
CA ARG A 284 -13.35 -12.73 5.24
C ARG A 284 -12.62 -12.20 4.01
N PHE A 285 -13.33 -12.16 2.87
CA PHE A 285 -12.77 -11.67 1.62
C PHE A 285 -12.35 -10.20 1.75
N GLN A 286 -11.09 -9.92 1.48
CA GLN A 286 -10.51 -8.57 1.43
C GLN A 286 -9.75 -8.36 0.12
N PRO A 287 -9.61 -7.10 -0.33
CA PRO A 287 -8.75 -6.80 -1.45
C PRO A 287 -7.33 -7.34 -1.28
N MET A 288 -6.72 -7.76 -2.39
CA MET A 288 -5.42 -8.41 -2.40
C MET A 288 -4.53 -7.83 -3.49
N ASN A 289 -3.30 -7.48 -3.13
CA ASN A 289 -2.24 -7.15 -4.08
C ASN A 289 -1.41 -8.38 -4.44
N ALA A 290 -0.70 -8.29 -5.56
CA ALA A 290 0.23 -9.33 -5.97
C ALA A 290 1.38 -9.47 -4.96
N ASN A 291 1.56 -10.68 -4.46
CA ASN A 291 2.64 -10.99 -3.53
C ASN A 291 2.98 -12.49 -3.62
N PHE A 292 4.18 -12.86 -3.17
CA PHE A 292 4.60 -14.27 -3.20
C PHE A 292 3.85 -15.17 -2.21
N GLY A 293 3.11 -14.60 -1.25
CA GLY A 293 2.34 -15.36 -0.26
C GLY A 293 1.06 -16.00 -0.81
N ILE A 294 0.56 -15.51 -1.97
CA ILE A 294 -0.61 -16.12 -2.64
C ILE A 294 -0.24 -17.26 -3.58
N LEU A 295 1.05 -17.43 -3.89
CA LEU A 295 1.52 -18.53 -4.74
C LEU A 295 1.55 -19.85 -3.96
N PRO A 296 1.24 -20.99 -4.60
CA PRO A 296 1.45 -22.30 -4.00
C PRO A 296 2.92 -22.48 -3.57
N GLU A 297 3.13 -23.22 -2.48
CA GLU A 297 4.48 -23.55 -2.02
C GLU A 297 5.29 -24.30 -3.08
N LEU A 298 6.61 -24.17 -3.02
CA LEU A 298 7.51 -24.95 -3.87
C LEU A 298 7.52 -26.41 -3.38
N GLU A 299 7.49 -27.33 -4.32
CA GLU A 299 7.64 -28.75 -4.01
C GLU A 299 9.04 -29.07 -3.43
N GLY A 300 9.12 -30.06 -2.55
CA GLY A 300 10.38 -30.53 -1.98
C GLY A 300 10.75 -29.90 -0.63
N LYS A 301 12.06 -29.79 -0.37
CA LYS A 301 12.56 -29.26 0.91
C LYS A 301 12.30 -27.77 1.05
N LYS A 302 11.77 -27.36 2.20
CA LYS A 302 11.50 -25.95 2.54
C LYS A 302 12.77 -25.10 2.47
N ILE A 303 12.79 -24.12 1.58
CA ILE A 303 13.89 -23.18 1.42
C ILE A 303 13.78 -22.10 2.50
N LYS A 304 14.78 -22.04 3.38
CA LYS A 304 14.81 -21.09 4.51
C LYS A 304 15.18 -19.68 4.07
N ASP A 305 16.12 -19.56 3.12
CA ASP A 305 16.50 -18.24 2.58
C ASP A 305 15.36 -17.63 1.76
N LYS A 306 14.96 -16.43 2.15
CA LYS A 306 13.82 -15.74 1.54
C LYS A 306 14.11 -15.33 0.08
N LYS A 307 15.34 -14.89 -0.22
CA LYS A 307 15.71 -14.44 -1.57
C LYS A 307 15.75 -15.63 -2.52
N GLU A 308 16.37 -16.73 -2.12
CA GLU A 308 16.41 -17.95 -2.90
C GLU A 308 15.01 -18.51 -3.17
N ARG A 309 14.17 -18.54 -2.14
CA ARG A 309 12.77 -18.99 -2.27
C ARG A 309 11.98 -18.14 -3.27
N TYR A 310 12.12 -16.82 -3.20
CA TYR A 310 11.42 -15.89 -4.10
C TYR A 310 11.95 -15.99 -5.52
N ALA A 311 13.25 -16.17 -5.70
CA ALA A 311 13.83 -16.39 -7.02
C ALA A 311 13.27 -17.65 -7.70
N LYS A 312 13.18 -18.76 -6.96
CA LYS A 312 12.60 -20.02 -7.48
C LYS A 312 11.10 -19.93 -7.78
N LEU A 313 10.33 -19.20 -6.96
CA LEU A 313 8.93 -18.93 -7.24
C LEU A 313 8.76 -18.09 -8.53
N ALA A 314 9.61 -17.08 -8.72
CA ALA A 314 9.63 -16.29 -9.93
C ALA A 314 10.02 -17.10 -11.17
N GLU A 315 11.07 -17.92 -11.06
CA GLU A 315 11.52 -18.83 -12.13
C GLU A 315 10.41 -19.81 -12.54
N ARG A 316 9.75 -20.45 -11.56
CA ARG A 316 8.60 -21.32 -11.80
C ARG A 316 7.49 -20.58 -12.54
N SER A 317 7.15 -19.38 -12.08
CA SER A 317 6.10 -18.55 -12.69
C SER A 317 6.42 -18.20 -14.15
N LEU A 318 7.66 -17.80 -14.45
CA LEU A 318 8.10 -17.48 -15.80
C LEU A 318 8.09 -18.70 -16.72
N GLY A 319 8.39 -19.89 -16.20
CA GLY A 319 8.36 -21.14 -16.95
C GLY A 319 6.99 -21.50 -17.55
N TYR A 320 5.91 -20.93 -17.07
CA TYR A 320 4.57 -21.12 -17.63
C TYR A 320 4.27 -20.25 -18.87
N PHE A 321 5.14 -19.31 -19.22
CA PHE A 321 4.98 -18.41 -20.36
C PHE A 321 5.98 -18.70 -21.49
N ASN A 322 6.86 -19.67 -21.32
CA ASN A 322 7.81 -20.17 -22.33
C ASN A 322 7.25 -21.46 -23.01
#